data_73a844ae9c58e2517a7836e6e22adb2d
#
_entry.id   73a844ae9c58e2517a7836e6e22adb2d
#
_cell.length_a   1.000
_cell.length_b   1.000
_cell.length_c   1.000
_cell.angle_alpha   90.00
_cell.angle_beta   90.00
_cell.angle_gamma   90.00
#
_symmetry.space_group_name_H-M   'P 1'
#
loop_
_entity.id
_entity.type
_entity.pdbx_description
1 polymer ?
#
loop_
_entity_poly.entity_id
_entity_poly.type
_entity_poly.pdbx_seq_one_letter_code
_entity_poly.pdbx_strand_id
1 'polypeptide(L)'
;NSHQKALNAIEKGYFKSGIVPITVKETYLDKNEKRQEREYIVDTDEGPRKGGSAESLGKLRTVFAQEGTVTAANASQTSDGAAFVILMSEKMVNELGVKPIAKLLSYSVAGVEPKHMGIGPVEAIPMALEKAGLKLEDIEQFELNEAFASQSLAVIRELGLNPDIVNV
;
A
#
# COMPACT_ATOMS: atom_id res chain seq x y z
N ASN A 1 -7.63 9.06 -6.82
CA ASN A 1 -7.45 9.52 -5.45
C ASN A 1 -6.09 9.06 -4.87
N SER A 2 -5.76 7.77 -4.83
CA SER A 2 -4.52 7.22 -4.28
C SER A 2 -3.25 7.87 -4.86
N HIS A 3 -3.09 7.92 -6.18
CA HIS A 3 -1.96 8.63 -6.82
C HIS A 3 -1.87 10.10 -6.39
N GLN A 4 -3.00 10.80 -6.25
CA GLN A 4 -3.00 12.20 -5.85
C GLN A 4 -2.53 12.38 -4.41
N LYS A 5 -2.95 11.51 -3.48
CA LYS A 5 -2.47 11.50 -2.11
C LYS A 5 -0.95 11.28 -2.07
N ALA A 6 -0.45 10.26 -2.78
CA ALA A 6 0.98 9.98 -2.85
C ALA A 6 1.80 11.12 -3.44
N LEU A 7 1.34 11.73 -4.54
CA LEU A 7 2.02 12.89 -5.15
C LEU A 7 2.06 14.10 -4.21
N ASN A 8 0.96 14.38 -3.52
CA ASN A 8 0.92 15.46 -2.54
C ASN A 8 1.88 15.21 -1.37
N ALA A 9 1.97 13.95 -0.90
CA ALA A 9 2.89 13.57 0.16
C ALA A 9 4.37 13.69 -0.28
N ILE A 10 4.68 13.30 -1.51
CA ILE A 10 6.01 13.48 -2.11
C ILE A 10 6.35 14.98 -2.19
N GLU A 11 5.45 15.81 -2.73
CA GLU A 11 5.65 17.25 -2.86
C GLU A 11 5.86 17.94 -1.51
N LYS A 12 5.11 17.54 -0.49
CA LYS A 12 5.26 18.03 0.88
C LYS A 12 6.47 17.43 1.60
N GLY A 13 7.16 16.48 1.01
CA GLY A 13 8.35 15.86 1.58
C GLY A 13 8.09 14.92 2.75
N TYR A 14 6.88 14.39 2.92
CA TYR A 14 6.53 13.52 4.03
C TYR A 14 7.33 12.20 4.06
N PHE A 15 7.80 11.73 2.91
CA PHE A 15 8.58 10.50 2.81
C PHE A 15 10.10 10.69 2.95
N LYS A 16 10.59 11.95 2.98
CA LYS A 16 12.05 12.24 2.98
C LYS A 16 12.82 11.54 4.09
N SER A 17 12.25 11.44 5.28
CA SER A 17 12.90 10.78 6.42
C SER A 17 12.98 9.26 6.29
N GLY A 18 12.15 8.65 5.46
CA GLY A 18 12.11 7.20 5.22
C GLY A 18 12.85 6.77 3.96
N ILE A 19 13.26 7.71 3.10
CA ILE A 19 13.94 7.39 1.85
C ILE A 19 15.46 7.36 2.09
N VAL A 20 16.07 6.23 1.69
CA VAL A 20 17.52 6.08 1.63
C VAL A 20 17.91 6.06 0.15
N PRO A 21 18.60 7.11 -0.37
CA PRO A 21 19.05 7.17 -1.76
C PRO A 21 19.99 6.00 -2.08
N ILE A 22 19.78 5.35 -3.23
CA ILE A 22 20.61 4.23 -3.69
C ILE A 22 21.24 4.61 -5.03
N THR A 23 22.55 4.46 -5.12
CA THR A 23 23.27 4.59 -6.38
C THR A 23 23.13 3.29 -7.19
N VAL A 24 22.57 3.39 -8.36
CA VAL A 24 22.37 2.26 -9.29
C VAL A 24 23.34 2.38 -10.45
N LYS A 25 24.09 1.30 -10.71
CA LYS A 25 24.91 1.12 -11.90
C LYS A 25 24.19 0.18 -12.86
N GLU A 26 23.89 0.67 -14.02
CA GLU A 26 23.14 -0.07 -15.04
C GLU A 26 23.97 -0.21 -16.30
N THR A 27 24.05 -1.43 -16.81
CA THR A 27 24.60 -1.70 -18.14
C THR A 27 23.46 -1.87 -19.12
N TYR A 28 23.47 -1.13 -20.21
CA TYR A 28 22.45 -1.19 -21.25
C TYR A 28 23.05 -1.22 -22.66
N LEU A 29 22.29 -1.59 -23.64
CA LEU A 29 22.66 -1.46 -25.05
C LEU A 29 22.10 -0.15 -25.60
N ASP A 30 22.96 0.63 -26.24
CA ASP A 30 22.55 1.83 -26.95
C ASP A 30 21.83 1.50 -28.27
N LYS A 31 21.40 2.54 -29.02
CA LYS A 31 20.71 2.39 -30.30
C LYS A 31 21.55 1.68 -31.39
N ASN A 32 22.86 1.56 -31.18
CA ASN A 32 23.80 0.89 -32.08
C ASN A 32 24.24 -0.47 -31.53
N GLU A 33 23.50 -1.01 -30.56
CA GLU A 33 23.77 -2.28 -29.89
C GLU A 33 25.13 -2.31 -29.15
N LYS A 34 25.71 -1.14 -28.84
CA LYS A 34 26.93 -1.04 -28.07
C LYS A 34 26.63 -1.01 -26.58
N ARG A 35 27.38 -1.79 -25.81
CA ARG A 35 27.30 -1.83 -24.36
C ARG A 35 27.72 -0.45 -23.79
N GLN A 36 26.86 0.12 -22.99
CA GLN A 36 27.06 1.39 -22.26
C GLN A 36 26.81 1.16 -20.78
N GLU A 37 27.37 2.02 -19.96
CA GLU A 37 27.14 2.04 -18.52
C GLU A 37 26.63 3.41 -18.11
N ARG A 38 25.66 3.45 -17.21
CA ARG A 38 25.22 4.68 -16.56
C ARG A 38 25.12 4.47 -15.07
N GLU A 39 25.34 5.54 -14.34
CA GLU A 39 25.16 5.59 -12.90
C GLU A 39 24.16 6.69 -12.59
N TYR A 40 23.19 6.39 -11.73
CA TYR A 40 22.18 7.34 -11.29
C TYR A 40 21.71 7.03 -9.88
N ILE A 41 21.10 8.03 -9.23
CA ILE A 41 20.59 7.90 -7.87
C ILE A 41 19.07 7.64 -7.96
N VAL A 42 18.61 6.62 -7.24
CA VAL A 42 17.19 6.36 -7.01
C VAL A 42 16.84 6.85 -5.60
N ASP A 43 16.07 7.90 -5.52
CA ASP A 43 15.63 8.55 -4.28
C ASP A 43 14.16 8.96 -4.28
N THR A 44 13.43 8.57 -5.32
CA THR A 44 12.03 8.93 -5.50
C THR A 44 11.23 7.71 -5.95
N ASP A 45 10.05 7.53 -5.40
CA ASP A 45 9.12 6.46 -5.79
C ASP A 45 8.58 6.72 -7.20
N GLU A 46 8.72 5.74 -8.09
CA GLU A 46 8.31 5.82 -9.50
C GLU A 46 6.84 5.46 -9.71
N GLY A 47 6.16 4.90 -8.71
CA GLY A 47 4.78 4.42 -8.82
C GLY A 47 3.74 5.51 -9.04
N PRO A 48 3.75 6.62 -8.31
CA PRO A 48 2.75 7.67 -8.42
C PRO A 48 2.82 8.41 -9.77
N ARG A 49 1.68 8.53 -10.45
CA ARG A 49 1.60 9.18 -11.79
C ARG A 49 0.74 10.42 -11.77
N LYS A 50 1.23 11.50 -12.38
CA LYS A 50 0.51 12.75 -12.55
C LYS A 50 -0.54 12.66 -13.67
N GLY A 51 -1.62 13.42 -13.54
CA GLY A 51 -2.53 13.71 -14.67
C GLY A 51 -3.53 12.59 -15.02
N GLY A 52 -3.76 11.62 -14.15
CA GLY A 52 -4.79 10.61 -14.35
C GLY A 52 -6.20 11.18 -14.17
N SER A 53 -7.00 11.23 -15.24
CA SER A 53 -8.45 11.48 -15.17
C SER A 53 -9.22 10.17 -15.36
N ALA A 54 -10.46 10.10 -14.87
CA ALA A 54 -11.31 8.93 -15.10
C ALA A 54 -11.44 8.58 -16.59
N GLU A 55 -11.50 9.61 -17.46
CA GLU A 55 -11.56 9.43 -18.90
C GLU A 55 -10.26 8.83 -19.48
N SER A 56 -9.09 9.33 -19.09
CA SER A 56 -7.80 8.82 -19.56
C SER A 56 -7.54 7.40 -19.07
N LEU A 57 -7.90 7.10 -17.82
CA LEU A 57 -7.74 5.79 -17.21
C LEU A 57 -8.72 4.76 -17.80
N GLY A 58 -9.94 5.19 -18.18
CA GLY A 58 -10.94 4.34 -18.84
C GLY A 58 -10.57 3.88 -20.26
N LYS A 59 -9.57 4.51 -20.89
CA LYS A 59 -9.03 4.12 -22.21
C LYS A 59 -7.96 3.03 -22.13
N LEU A 60 -7.53 2.65 -20.92
CA LEU A 60 -6.49 1.66 -20.75
C LEU A 60 -7.01 0.25 -21.05
N ARG A 61 -6.13 -0.57 -21.65
CA ARG A 61 -6.43 -1.95 -21.97
C ARG A 61 -6.63 -2.77 -20.67
N THR A 62 -7.63 -3.63 -20.67
CA THR A 62 -7.84 -4.61 -19.59
C THR A 62 -6.74 -5.67 -19.58
N VAL A 63 -6.37 -6.16 -18.39
CA VAL A 63 -5.18 -7.03 -18.23
C VAL A 63 -5.52 -8.50 -17.93
N PHE A 64 -6.72 -8.80 -17.45
CA PHE A 64 -7.09 -10.18 -17.08
C PHE A 64 -8.16 -10.80 -17.99
N ALA A 65 -9.12 -10.03 -18.42
CA ALA A 65 -10.19 -10.50 -19.30
C ALA A 65 -10.40 -9.53 -20.47
N GLN A 66 -10.78 -10.06 -21.63
CA GLN A 66 -10.94 -9.27 -22.85
C GLN A 66 -11.94 -8.13 -22.69
N GLU A 67 -13.07 -8.39 -22.01
CA GLU A 67 -14.11 -7.41 -21.66
C GLU A 67 -14.13 -7.15 -20.15
N GLY A 68 -12.96 -7.17 -19.51
CA GLY A 68 -12.83 -6.96 -18.08
C GLY A 68 -12.85 -5.48 -17.70
N THR A 69 -12.75 -5.23 -16.39
CA THR A 69 -12.72 -3.88 -15.81
C THR A 69 -11.40 -3.54 -15.14
N VAL A 70 -10.50 -4.53 -14.99
CA VAL A 70 -9.21 -4.32 -14.34
C VAL A 70 -8.16 -3.92 -15.36
N THR A 71 -7.51 -2.79 -15.09
CA THR A 71 -6.43 -2.23 -15.91
C THR A 71 -5.23 -1.89 -15.03
N ALA A 72 -4.11 -1.51 -15.63
CA ALA A 72 -2.94 -1.03 -14.89
C ALA A 72 -3.21 0.20 -14.01
N ALA A 73 -4.33 0.89 -14.21
CA ALA A 73 -4.67 2.08 -13.44
C ALA A 73 -5.43 1.80 -12.13
N ASN A 74 -6.07 0.63 -12.01
CA ASN A 74 -6.87 0.27 -10.85
C ASN A 74 -6.44 -1.04 -10.18
N ALA A 75 -5.24 -1.51 -10.53
CA ALA A 75 -4.54 -2.61 -9.91
C ALA A 75 -3.22 -2.12 -9.30
N SER A 76 -2.81 -2.70 -8.18
CA SER A 76 -1.50 -2.42 -7.61
C SER A 76 -0.41 -3.00 -8.50
N GLN A 77 0.76 -2.36 -8.51
CA GLN A 77 1.91 -2.88 -9.25
C GLN A 77 2.55 -4.03 -8.45
N THR A 78 3.22 -4.93 -9.16
CA THR A 78 4.07 -5.95 -8.57
C THR A 78 5.44 -5.32 -8.29
N SER A 79 5.81 -5.23 -7.01
CA SER A 79 7.05 -4.58 -6.58
C SER A 79 7.79 -5.48 -5.60
N ASP A 80 9.11 -5.50 -5.71
CA ASP A 80 9.97 -6.15 -4.72
C ASP A 80 10.03 -5.29 -3.45
N GLY A 81 10.09 -5.94 -2.30
CA GLY A 81 10.16 -5.24 -1.03
C GLY A 81 10.61 -6.12 0.11
N ALA A 82 11.18 -5.52 1.13
CA ALA A 82 11.51 -6.16 2.39
C ALA A 82 11.23 -5.23 3.56
N ALA A 83 10.71 -5.75 4.64
CA ALA A 83 10.45 -5.00 5.85
C ALA A 83 10.80 -5.84 7.08
N PHE A 84 11.33 -5.18 8.11
CA PHE A 84 11.62 -5.80 9.39
C PHE A 84 10.96 -5.01 10.51
N VAL A 85 10.33 -5.73 11.42
CA VAL A 85 9.82 -5.17 12.68
C VAL A 85 10.33 -6.01 13.84
N ILE A 86 10.65 -5.35 14.95
CA ILE A 86 11.06 -6.02 16.18
C ILE A 86 9.86 -6.01 17.13
N LEU A 87 9.37 -7.19 17.48
CA LEU A 87 8.32 -7.37 18.46
C LEU A 87 8.93 -7.89 19.77
N MET A 88 8.49 -7.34 20.88
CA MET A 88 8.93 -7.79 22.20
C MET A 88 7.82 -7.61 23.23
N SER A 89 7.94 -8.33 24.35
CA SER A 89 7.02 -8.17 25.46
C SER A 89 7.26 -6.86 26.20
N GLU A 90 6.24 -6.35 26.89
CA GLU A 90 6.36 -5.19 27.77
C GLU A 90 7.47 -5.37 28.83
N LYS A 91 7.62 -6.58 29.35
CA LYS A 91 8.72 -6.93 30.26
C LYS A 91 10.08 -6.64 29.63
N MET A 92 10.31 -7.10 28.40
CA MET A 92 11.57 -6.89 27.68
C MET A 92 11.80 -5.43 27.35
N VAL A 93 10.75 -4.68 26.97
CA VAL A 93 10.80 -3.22 26.76
C VAL A 93 11.36 -2.54 28.01
N ASN A 94 10.83 -2.89 29.19
CA ASN A 94 11.25 -2.31 30.47
C ASN A 94 12.68 -2.71 30.86
N GLU A 95 13.03 -3.98 30.67
CA GLU A 95 14.38 -4.50 30.98
C GLU A 95 15.46 -3.84 30.10
N LEU A 96 15.17 -3.58 28.82
CA LEU A 96 16.12 -2.98 27.90
C LEU A 96 16.07 -1.46 27.91
N GLY A 97 15.09 -0.84 28.56
CA GLY A 97 14.92 0.61 28.61
C GLY A 97 14.66 1.23 27.22
N VAL A 98 14.10 0.47 26.29
CA VAL A 98 13.80 0.96 24.93
C VAL A 98 12.43 1.63 24.87
N LYS A 99 12.27 2.61 23.99
CA LYS A 99 11.00 3.27 23.77
C LYS A 99 10.24 2.55 22.66
N PRO A 100 9.08 1.93 22.92
CA PRO A 100 8.26 1.31 21.87
C PRO A 100 7.64 2.37 20.97
N ILE A 101 7.47 2.03 19.71
CA ILE A 101 6.78 2.90 18.71
C ILE A 101 5.27 2.74 18.85
N ALA A 102 4.81 1.49 19.01
CA ALA A 102 3.40 1.15 19.12
C ALA A 102 3.21 -0.13 19.94
N LYS A 103 1.97 -0.42 20.31
CA LYS A 103 1.55 -1.66 20.94
C LYS A 103 0.59 -2.41 20.02
N LEU A 104 0.87 -3.69 19.73
CA LEU A 104 -0.07 -4.56 19.05
C LEU A 104 -1.18 -4.95 20.01
N LEU A 105 -2.41 -4.56 19.73
CA LEU A 105 -3.57 -4.87 20.56
C LEU A 105 -4.17 -6.23 20.21
N SER A 106 -4.37 -6.48 18.92
CA SER A 106 -4.92 -7.75 18.42
C SER A 106 -4.52 -8.00 16.98
N TYR A 107 -4.76 -9.22 16.52
CA TYR A 107 -4.76 -9.56 15.10
C TYR A 107 -5.78 -10.64 14.82
N SER A 108 -6.21 -10.75 13.57
CA SER A 108 -7.06 -11.84 13.10
C SER A 108 -6.69 -12.27 11.69
N VAL A 109 -7.08 -13.49 11.37
CA VAL A 109 -7.01 -14.05 10.02
C VAL A 109 -8.39 -14.64 9.71
N ALA A 110 -8.93 -14.32 8.56
CA ALA A 110 -10.20 -14.86 8.07
C ALA A 110 -10.01 -15.53 6.71
N GLY A 111 -10.58 -16.70 6.53
CA GLY A 111 -10.64 -17.38 5.24
C GLY A 111 -11.91 -16.94 4.49
N VAL A 112 -11.76 -16.65 3.21
CA VAL A 112 -12.88 -16.34 2.31
C VAL A 112 -12.78 -17.19 1.05
N GLU A 113 -13.87 -17.27 0.28
CA GLU A 113 -13.84 -17.99 -0.99
C GLU A 113 -12.77 -17.41 -1.92
N PRO A 114 -11.89 -18.24 -2.54
CA PRO A 114 -10.73 -17.74 -3.30
C PRO A 114 -11.07 -16.71 -4.38
N LYS A 115 -12.18 -16.85 -5.07
CA LYS A 115 -12.64 -15.89 -6.10
C LYS A 115 -13.05 -14.53 -5.52
N HIS A 116 -13.29 -14.45 -4.21
CA HIS A 116 -13.65 -13.23 -3.48
C HIS A 116 -12.53 -12.79 -2.52
N MET A 117 -11.29 -13.18 -2.75
CA MET A 117 -10.14 -12.90 -1.90
C MET A 117 -10.06 -11.42 -1.45
N GLY A 118 -10.38 -10.49 -2.35
CA GLY A 118 -10.26 -9.06 -2.07
C GLY A 118 -11.14 -8.53 -0.94
N ILE A 119 -12.22 -9.22 -0.58
CA ILE A 119 -13.10 -8.82 0.52
C ILE A 119 -12.74 -9.48 1.87
N GLY A 120 -11.62 -10.22 1.96
CA GLY A 120 -11.15 -10.80 3.21
C GLY A 120 -11.11 -9.83 4.41
N PRO A 121 -10.72 -8.56 4.24
CA PRO A 121 -10.75 -7.57 5.32
C PRO A 121 -12.14 -7.33 5.92
N VAL A 122 -13.23 -7.56 5.18
CA VAL A 122 -14.62 -7.42 5.69
C VAL A 122 -14.87 -8.40 6.84
N GLU A 123 -14.30 -9.60 6.76
CA GLU A 123 -14.39 -10.61 7.81
C GLU A 123 -13.33 -10.40 8.90
N ALA A 124 -12.10 -10.07 8.50
CA ALA A 124 -10.97 -10.00 9.42
C ALA A 124 -11.00 -8.78 10.35
N ILE A 125 -11.44 -7.60 9.87
CA ILE A 125 -11.44 -6.38 10.67
C ILE A 125 -12.38 -6.50 11.88
N PRO A 126 -13.66 -6.90 11.76
CA PRO A 126 -14.53 -7.06 12.92
C PRO A 126 -13.98 -8.06 13.94
N MET A 127 -13.40 -9.18 13.50
CA MET A 127 -12.79 -10.15 14.39
C MET A 127 -11.60 -9.58 15.17
N ALA A 128 -10.79 -8.73 14.54
CA ALA A 128 -9.67 -8.08 15.23
C ALA A 128 -10.16 -7.05 16.25
N LEU A 129 -11.17 -6.28 15.91
CA LEU A 129 -11.79 -5.30 16.80
C LEU A 129 -12.42 -5.97 18.03
N GLU A 130 -13.18 -7.05 17.83
CA GLU A 130 -13.77 -7.83 18.92
C GLU A 130 -12.69 -8.33 19.89
N LYS A 131 -11.60 -8.93 19.38
CA LYS A 131 -10.49 -9.38 20.20
C LYS A 131 -9.80 -8.26 20.98
N ALA A 132 -9.77 -7.06 20.43
CA ALA A 132 -9.21 -5.88 21.08
C ALA A 132 -10.18 -5.23 22.09
N GLY A 133 -11.47 -5.61 22.08
CA GLY A 133 -12.52 -4.94 22.85
C GLY A 133 -12.82 -3.53 22.32
N LEU A 134 -12.58 -3.29 21.03
CA LEU A 134 -12.78 -2.01 20.35
C LEU A 134 -13.97 -2.07 19.39
N LYS A 135 -14.51 -0.91 19.08
CA LYS A 135 -15.52 -0.70 18.05
C LYS A 135 -14.89 -0.01 16.83
N LEU A 136 -15.60 -0.02 15.74
CA LEU A 136 -15.15 0.63 14.50
C LEU A 136 -14.93 2.14 14.69
N GLU A 137 -15.77 2.78 15.48
CA GLU A 137 -15.72 4.22 15.79
C GLU A 137 -14.51 4.61 16.64
N ASP A 138 -13.87 3.65 17.30
CA ASP A 138 -12.67 3.88 18.12
C ASP A 138 -11.39 3.96 17.25
N ILE A 139 -11.50 3.66 15.96
CA ILE A 139 -10.36 3.64 15.05
C ILE A 139 -10.18 5.00 14.39
N GLU A 140 -9.01 5.59 14.57
CA GLU A 140 -8.67 6.91 14.03
C GLU A 140 -8.05 6.85 12.62
N GLN A 141 -7.48 5.69 12.22
CA GLN A 141 -6.85 5.51 10.92
C GLN A 141 -6.91 4.05 10.46
N PHE A 142 -7.19 3.85 9.19
CA PHE A 142 -7.10 2.56 8.51
C PHE A 142 -6.04 2.58 7.43
N GLU A 143 -5.15 1.60 7.46
CA GLU A 143 -4.26 1.29 6.35
C GLU A 143 -4.78 0.04 5.64
N LEU A 144 -5.42 0.22 4.51
CA LEU A 144 -6.02 -0.83 3.70
C LEU A 144 -5.20 -1.02 2.42
N ASN A 145 -4.63 -2.21 2.23
CA ASN A 145 -3.90 -2.51 1.00
C ASN A 145 -4.82 -2.41 -0.23
N GLU A 146 -4.47 -1.52 -1.14
CA GLU A 146 -5.21 -1.27 -2.38
C GLU A 146 -4.75 -2.23 -3.49
N ALA A 147 -4.94 -3.55 -3.29
CA ALA A 147 -4.62 -4.54 -4.31
C ALA A 147 -5.34 -4.24 -5.63
N PHE A 148 -6.62 -3.84 -5.53
CA PHE A 148 -7.43 -3.30 -6.62
C PHE A 148 -8.29 -2.16 -6.08
N ALA A 149 -8.48 -1.09 -6.85
CA ALA A 149 -9.31 0.03 -6.43
C ALA A 149 -10.76 -0.40 -6.11
N SER A 150 -11.32 -1.29 -6.91
CA SER A 150 -12.67 -1.84 -6.68
C SER A 150 -12.76 -2.66 -5.39
N GLN A 151 -11.73 -3.42 -5.07
CA GLN A 151 -11.65 -4.20 -3.84
C GLN A 151 -11.63 -3.30 -2.60
N SER A 152 -10.78 -2.28 -2.59
CA SER A 152 -10.72 -1.34 -1.46
C SER A 152 -12.02 -0.58 -1.27
N LEU A 153 -12.66 -0.14 -2.37
CA LEU A 153 -13.98 0.50 -2.31
C LEU A 153 -15.06 -0.45 -1.79
N ALA A 154 -15.03 -1.73 -2.15
CA ALA A 154 -15.96 -2.72 -1.63
C ALA A 154 -15.81 -2.87 -0.11
N VAL A 155 -14.59 -3.03 0.39
CA VAL A 155 -14.31 -3.14 1.83
C VAL A 155 -14.79 -1.88 2.59
N ILE A 156 -14.47 -0.68 2.08
CA ILE A 156 -14.89 0.58 2.68
C ILE A 156 -16.42 0.65 2.78
N ARG A 157 -17.14 0.26 1.73
CA ARG A 157 -18.61 0.31 1.69
C ARG A 157 -19.27 -0.73 2.59
N GLU A 158 -18.79 -1.98 2.53
CA GLU A 158 -19.35 -3.08 3.32
C GLU A 158 -19.19 -2.85 4.83
N LEU A 159 -18.07 -2.28 5.25
CA LEU A 159 -17.80 -1.98 6.65
C LEU A 159 -18.30 -0.59 7.08
N GLY A 160 -18.74 0.25 6.15
CA GLY A 160 -19.14 1.63 6.45
C GLY A 160 -17.98 2.50 6.97
N LEU A 161 -16.74 2.24 6.47
CA LEU A 161 -15.57 3.02 6.90
C LEU A 161 -15.68 4.47 6.44
N ASN A 162 -15.22 5.40 7.29
CA ASN A 162 -15.04 6.79 6.88
C ASN A 162 -13.86 6.88 5.89
N PRO A 163 -14.09 7.28 4.62
CA PRO A 163 -13.01 7.33 3.62
C PRO A 163 -11.90 8.34 3.94
N ASP A 164 -12.18 9.32 4.82
CA ASP A 164 -11.22 10.38 5.16
C ASP A 164 -10.11 9.88 6.10
N ILE A 165 -10.31 8.73 6.75
CA ILE A 165 -9.32 8.10 7.62
C ILE A 165 -8.75 6.80 7.03
N VAL A 166 -9.05 6.51 5.76
CA VAL A 166 -8.50 5.34 5.05
C VAL A 166 -7.38 5.80 4.13
N ASN A 167 -6.18 5.25 4.35
CA ASN A 167 -4.98 5.51 3.53
C ASN A 167 -4.74 7.02 3.36
N VAL A 168 -4.59 7.71 4.46
CA VAL A 168 -4.46 9.19 4.55
C VAL A 168 -3.10 9.70 4.07
#